data_042d94d94c076b21fc37d74b33fc1c4d
#
_entry.id   042d94d94c076b21fc37d74b33fc1c4d
#
_cell.length_a   1.000
_cell.length_b   1.000
_cell.length_c   1.000
_cell.angle_alpha   90.00
_cell.angle_beta   90.00
_cell.angle_gamma   90.00
#
_symmetry.space_group_name_H-M   'P 1'
#
loop_
_entity.id
_entity.type
_entity.pdbx_description
1 polymer ?
#
loop_
_entity_poly.entity_id
_entity_poly.type
_entity_poly.pdbx_seq_one_letter_code
_entity_poly.pdbx_strand_id
1 'polypeptide(L)'
;MTRTLEALTRRVDLVQMALRAGAPEDLPPDVDRAGQLLIVHDFPHGFDDRAVTRLRYLADEGAAVGVHLLMVADRDEASAYGPLLDPLWRSLMRLSPVPDNHLVDPWVQHAWTFEPNLPPRGSEVLERVLGRVAEARRTTRP
;
A
#
# COMPACT_ATOMS: atom_id res chain seq x y z
N MET A 1 7.82 -12.05 4.06
CA MET A 1 7.75 -10.62 3.72
C MET A 1 8.56 -10.27 2.48
N THR A 2 9.85 -10.52 2.43
CA THR A 2 10.73 -10.20 1.28
C THR A 2 10.19 -10.67 -0.06
N ARG A 3 9.70 -11.90 -0.18
CA ARG A 3 9.13 -12.44 -1.43
C ARG A 3 7.91 -11.67 -1.93
N THR A 4 7.03 -11.21 -1.02
CA THR A 4 5.85 -10.43 -1.39
C THR A 4 6.25 -9.07 -1.97
N LEU A 5 7.18 -8.38 -1.33
CA LEU A 5 7.70 -7.11 -1.82
C LEU A 5 8.41 -7.26 -3.17
N GLU A 6 9.19 -8.33 -3.35
CA GLU A 6 9.83 -8.66 -4.64
C GLU A 6 8.82 -8.91 -5.74
N ALA A 7 7.79 -9.69 -5.46
CA ALA A 7 6.76 -9.99 -6.43
C ALA A 7 5.98 -8.72 -6.84
N LEU A 8 5.64 -7.86 -5.88
CA LEU A 8 4.96 -6.60 -6.17
C LEU A 8 5.85 -5.62 -6.94
N THR A 9 7.13 -5.48 -6.57
CA THR A 9 8.09 -4.65 -7.31
C THR A 9 8.22 -5.12 -8.76
N ARG A 10 8.45 -6.42 -8.96
CA ARG A 10 8.50 -7.02 -10.30
C ARG A 10 7.22 -6.75 -11.10
N ARG A 11 6.06 -6.86 -10.47
CA ARG A 11 4.77 -6.56 -11.12
C ARG A 11 4.70 -5.11 -11.58
N VAL A 12 5.09 -4.16 -10.70
CA VAL A 12 5.12 -2.73 -11.06
C VAL A 12 6.00 -2.51 -12.28
N ASP A 13 7.22 -3.06 -12.29
CA ASP A 13 8.17 -2.93 -13.41
C ASP A 13 7.57 -3.47 -14.71
N LEU A 14 7.00 -4.68 -14.69
CA LEU A 14 6.46 -5.33 -15.88
C LEU A 14 5.26 -4.54 -16.45
N VAL A 15 4.35 -4.10 -15.60
CA VAL A 15 3.18 -3.33 -16.04
C VAL A 15 3.60 -1.98 -16.60
N GLN A 16 4.54 -1.28 -15.96
CA GLN A 16 5.07 -0.02 -16.48
C GLN A 16 5.77 -0.20 -17.83
N MET A 17 6.57 -1.27 -17.98
CA MET A 17 7.23 -1.57 -19.26
C MET A 17 6.20 -1.81 -20.37
N ALA A 18 5.18 -2.60 -20.14
CA ALA A 18 4.12 -2.88 -21.10
C ALA A 18 3.35 -1.60 -21.48
N LEU A 19 3.02 -0.76 -20.50
CA LEU A 19 2.34 0.53 -20.77
C LEU A 19 3.22 1.48 -21.59
N ARG A 20 4.52 1.58 -21.30
CA ARG A 20 5.46 2.41 -22.06
C ARG A 20 5.66 1.89 -23.47
N ALA A 21 5.61 0.57 -23.68
CA ALA A 21 5.69 -0.05 -24.99
C ALA A 21 4.38 0.08 -25.80
N GLY A 22 3.28 0.54 -25.19
CA GLY A 22 1.96 0.60 -25.82
C GLY A 22 1.33 -0.78 -26.06
N ALA A 23 1.81 -1.80 -25.38
CA ALA A 23 1.39 -3.20 -25.53
C ALA A 23 0.99 -3.81 -24.18
N PRO A 24 -0.08 -3.29 -23.53
CA PRO A 24 -0.53 -3.80 -22.23
C PRO A 24 -1.02 -5.25 -22.28
N GLU A 25 -1.33 -5.77 -23.47
CA GLU A 25 -1.69 -7.17 -23.72
C GLU A 25 -0.51 -8.14 -23.60
N ASP A 26 0.72 -7.66 -23.80
CA ASP A 26 1.95 -8.49 -23.78
C ASP A 26 2.45 -8.79 -22.36
N LEU A 27 1.64 -8.48 -21.33
CA LEU A 27 1.99 -8.86 -19.98
C LEU A 27 2.07 -10.38 -19.83
N PRO A 28 3.12 -10.87 -19.11
CA PRO A 28 3.22 -12.29 -18.83
C PRO A 28 1.95 -12.84 -18.15
N PRO A 29 1.54 -14.08 -18.45
CA PRO A 29 0.29 -14.66 -17.95
C PRO A 29 0.28 -14.85 -16.42
N ASP A 30 1.46 -14.87 -15.80
CA ASP A 30 1.64 -14.95 -14.34
C ASP A 30 1.49 -13.58 -13.64
N VAL A 31 1.38 -12.48 -14.39
CA VAL A 31 1.17 -11.15 -13.84
C VAL A 31 -0.32 -10.88 -13.63
N ASP A 32 -0.72 -10.80 -12.37
CA ASP A 32 -2.09 -10.45 -12.00
C ASP A 32 -2.41 -9.00 -12.43
N ARG A 33 -3.42 -8.84 -13.27
CA ARG A 33 -3.88 -7.51 -13.78
C ARG A 33 -4.82 -6.81 -12.80
N ALA A 34 -5.35 -7.51 -11.81
CA ALA A 34 -6.24 -6.92 -10.82
C ALA A 34 -5.50 -5.92 -9.93
N GLY A 35 -6.22 -4.93 -9.44
CA GLY A 35 -5.70 -4.02 -8.42
C GLY A 35 -5.28 -4.79 -7.16
N GLN A 36 -4.17 -4.41 -6.58
CA GLN A 36 -3.60 -5.04 -5.39
C GLN A 36 -3.46 -4.03 -4.27
N LEU A 37 -3.86 -4.42 -3.08
CA LEU A 37 -3.65 -3.64 -1.85
C LEU A 37 -2.65 -4.40 -0.96
N LEU A 38 -1.49 -3.80 -0.74
CA LEU A 38 -0.53 -4.28 0.25
C LEU A 38 -0.84 -3.63 1.59
N ILE A 39 -1.20 -4.44 2.57
CA ILE A 39 -1.39 -3.97 3.94
C ILE A 39 -0.15 -4.37 4.74
N VAL A 40 0.56 -3.38 5.25
CA VAL A 40 1.71 -3.54 6.15
C VAL A 40 1.24 -3.21 7.55
N HIS A 41 1.35 -4.17 8.44
CA HIS A 41 1.02 -4.01 9.86
C HIS A 41 2.30 -4.03 10.68
N ASP A 42 2.29 -3.31 11.80
CA ASP A 42 3.38 -3.31 12.77
C ASP A 42 4.72 -2.81 12.20
N PHE A 43 4.63 -1.80 11.32
CA PHE A 43 5.82 -1.18 10.74
C PHE A 43 6.49 -0.26 11.79
N PRO A 44 7.83 -0.22 11.92
CA PRO A 44 8.85 -0.78 11.03
C PRO A 44 9.37 -2.17 11.45
N HIS A 45 8.73 -2.83 12.40
CA HIS A 45 9.21 -4.08 12.96
C HIS A 45 9.48 -5.15 11.89
N GLY A 46 10.70 -5.69 11.87
CA GLY A 46 11.11 -6.73 10.91
C GLY A 46 11.34 -6.24 9.47
N PHE A 47 11.45 -4.92 9.24
CA PHE A 47 11.83 -4.34 7.95
C PHE A 47 13.31 -3.93 7.98
N ASP A 48 14.07 -4.41 7.02
CA ASP A 48 15.44 -3.96 6.74
C ASP A 48 15.44 -2.82 5.71
N ASP A 49 16.60 -2.20 5.49
CA ASP A 49 16.77 -1.09 4.56
C ASP A 49 16.31 -1.44 3.14
N ARG A 50 16.51 -2.70 2.73
CA ARG A 50 16.09 -3.19 1.41
C ARG A 50 14.58 -3.27 1.31
N ALA A 51 13.91 -3.74 2.36
CA ALA A 51 12.45 -3.78 2.43
C ALA A 51 11.85 -2.37 2.44
N VAL A 52 12.44 -1.44 3.18
CA VAL A 52 12.03 -0.02 3.20
C VAL A 52 12.20 0.62 1.82
N THR A 53 13.31 0.37 1.13
CA THR A 53 13.53 0.87 -0.23
C THR A 53 12.46 0.36 -1.20
N ARG A 54 12.08 -0.92 -1.11
CA ARG A 54 11.00 -1.48 -1.92
C ARG A 54 9.62 -0.91 -1.58
N LEU A 55 9.33 -0.70 -0.30
CA LEU A 55 8.09 -0.04 0.11
C LEU A 55 7.99 1.37 -0.46
N ARG A 56 9.09 2.13 -0.41
CA ARG A 56 9.14 3.45 -1.03
C ARG A 56 8.86 3.37 -2.53
N TYR A 57 9.53 2.46 -3.24
CA TYR A 57 9.28 2.27 -4.67
C TYR A 57 7.81 1.94 -4.97
N LEU A 58 7.19 1.07 -4.16
CA LEU A 58 5.76 0.75 -4.30
C LEU A 58 4.85 1.94 -3.98
N ALA A 59 5.23 2.79 -3.03
CA ALA A 59 4.49 4.01 -2.71
C ALA A 59 4.56 5.03 -3.85
N ASP A 60 5.74 5.19 -4.47
CA ASP A 60 5.97 6.16 -5.55
C ASP A 60 5.34 5.71 -6.88
N GLU A 61 5.51 4.44 -7.25
CA GLU A 61 5.23 3.93 -8.59
C GLU A 61 4.01 2.99 -8.65
N GLY A 62 3.61 2.43 -7.51
CA GLY A 62 2.60 1.38 -7.48
C GLY A 62 1.21 1.85 -7.88
N ALA A 63 0.80 3.02 -7.42
CA ALA A 63 -0.56 3.52 -7.63
C ALA A 63 -0.91 3.66 -9.12
N ALA A 64 0.05 4.08 -9.94
CA ALA A 64 -0.12 4.23 -11.39
C ALA A 64 -0.43 2.90 -12.11
N VAL A 65 -0.07 1.77 -11.50
CA VAL A 65 -0.27 0.43 -12.06
C VAL A 65 -1.18 -0.43 -11.18
N GLY A 66 -1.98 0.21 -10.32
CA GLY A 66 -2.98 -0.45 -9.49
C GLY A 66 -2.42 -1.22 -8.29
N VAL A 67 -1.23 -0.86 -7.78
CA VAL A 67 -0.70 -1.35 -6.51
C VAL A 67 -0.80 -0.25 -5.47
N HIS A 68 -1.59 -0.48 -4.43
CA HIS A 68 -1.81 0.48 -3.36
C HIS A 68 -1.21 -0.02 -2.06
N LEU A 69 -0.70 0.89 -1.23
CA LEU A 69 -0.05 0.60 0.04
C LEU A 69 -0.84 1.22 1.19
N LEU A 70 -1.18 0.40 2.17
CA LEU A 70 -1.72 0.83 3.45
C LEU A 70 -0.76 0.38 4.55
N MET A 71 -0.27 1.32 5.35
CA MET A 71 0.69 1.03 6.42
C MET A 71 0.10 1.41 7.78
N VAL A 72 0.24 0.50 8.73
CA VAL A 72 0.01 0.75 10.16
C VAL A 72 1.38 0.72 10.85
N ALA A 73 1.78 1.84 11.41
CA ALA A 73 3.08 2.01 12.00
C ALA A 73 2.99 2.46 13.46
N ASP A 74 3.91 1.98 14.28
CA ASP A 74 4.16 2.59 15.58
C ASP A 74 4.93 3.90 15.38
N ARG A 75 4.41 4.98 15.96
CA ARG A 75 4.98 6.31 15.79
C ARG A 75 6.37 6.44 16.44
N ASP A 76 6.52 5.88 17.62
CA ASP A 76 7.74 6.06 18.41
C ASP A 76 8.86 5.19 17.83
N GLU A 77 8.55 3.96 17.45
CA GLU A 77 9.49 3.08 16.76
C GLU A 77 9.88 3.63 15.39
N ALA A 78 8.93 4.10 14.61
CA ALA A 78 9.21 4.71 13.30
C ALA A 78 10.12 5.94 13.42
N SER A 79 10.01 6.72 14.51
CA SER A 79 10.86 7.88 14.77
C SER A 79 12.33 7.48 15.00
N ALA A 80 12.58 6.29 15.55
CA ALA A 80 13.93 5.78 15.80
C ALA A 80 14.71 5.48 14.52
N TYR A 81 14.04 5.22 13.40
CA TYR A 81 14.69 4.99 12.10
C TYR A 81 15.15 6.28 11.40
N GLY A 82 14.70 7.45 11.89
CA GLY A 82 15.19 8.75 11.46
C GLY A 82 15.15 8.97 9.94
N PRO A 83 16.25 9.50 9.37
CA PRO A 83 16.29 9.92 7.97
C PRO A 83 16.03 8.82 6.93
N LEU A 84 16.19 7.55 7.30
CA LEU A 84 15.95 6.41 6.40
C LEU A 84 14.48 6.38 5.93
N LEU A 85 13.54 6.75 6.80
CA LEU A 85 12.11 6.73 6.50
C LEU A 85 11.57 8.03 5.91
N ASP A 86 12.32 9.12 5.97
CA ASP A 86 11.89 10.42 5.43
C ASP A 86 11.41 10.36 3.97
N PRO A 87 12.13 9.68 3.06
CA PRO A 87 11.68 9.56 1.68
C PRO A 87 10.38 8.76 1.54
N LEU A 88 10.19 7.72 2.36
CA LEU A 88 8.95 6.94 2.39
C LEU A 88 7.78 7.79 2.88
N TRP A 89 7.99 8.55 3.95
CA TRP A 89 6.95 9.42 4.52
C TRP A 89 6.47 10.51 3.56
N ARG A 90 7.32 10.98 2.66
CA ARG A 90 6.94 11.97 1.64
C ARG A 90 6.03 11.41 0.56
N SER A 91 6.09 10.11 0.32
CA SER A 91 5.29 9.41 -0.69
C SER A 91 3.95 8.93 -0.15
N LEU A 92 3.67 9.14 1.14
CA LEU A 92 2.49 8.62 1.82
C LEU A 92 1.65 9.73 2.43
N MET A 93 0.34 9.57 2.35
CA MET A 93 -0.59 10.34 3.14
C MET A 93 -0.60 9.78 4.57
N ARG A 94 -0.33 10.63 5.57
CA ARG A 94 -0.25 10.21 6.96
C ARG A 94 -1.52 10.56 7.73
N LEU A 95 -2.08 9.57 8.40
CA LEU A 95 -3.13 9.72 9.38
C LEU A 95 -2.50 9.64 10.78
N SER A 96 -2.62 10.70 11.56
CA SER A 96 -2.19 10.70 12.96
C SER A 96 -3.42 10.69 13.87
N PRO A 97 -3.62 9.63 14.67
CA PRO A 97 -4.84 9.52 15.48
C PRO A 97 -4.84 10.39 16.76
N VAL A 98 -3.78 11.16 17.04
CA VAL A 98 -3.63 11.82 18.36
C VAL A 98 -3.20 13.28 18.22
N PRO A 99 -3.76 14.20 19.04
CA PRO A 99 -4.96 14.10 19.84
C PRO A 99 -6.26 14.34 19.06
N ASP A 100 -6.17 14.86 17.84
CA ASP A 100 -7.30 15.42 17.10
C ASP A 100 -7.59 14.72 15.76
N ASN A 101 -7.14 13.49 15.55
CA ASN A 101 -7.32 12.76 14.28
C ASN A 101 -6.96 13.60 13.03
N HIS A 102 -5.79 14.23 13.04
CA HIS A 102 -5.37 15.03 11.92
C HIS A 102 -4.82 14.19 10.77
N LEU A 103 -5.36 14.45 9.60
CA LEU A 103 -4.78 14.01 8.33
C LEU A 103 -3.76 15.05 7.90
N VAL A 104 -2.49 14.67 7.80
CA VAL A 104 -1.47 15.52 7.20
C VAL A 104 -1.28 15.09 5.76
N ASP A 105 -1.80 15.89 4.84
CA ASP A 105 -1.57 15.72 3.42
C ASP A 105 -0.33 16.53 3.02
N PRO A 106 0.77 15.89 2.60
CA PRO A 106 1.98 16.59 2.20
C PRO A 106 1.80 17.39 0.91
N TRP A 107 0.77 17.10 0.12
CA TRP A 107 0.50 17.75 -1.17
C TRP A 107 -0.38 18.99 -1.05
N VAL A 108 -1.36 18.97 -0.14
CA VAL A 108 -2.33 20.05 0.00
C VAL A 108 -1.96 20.98 1.15
N GLN A 109 -1.08 20.58 2.04
CA GLN A 109 -0.60 21.33 3.22
C GLN A 109 -1.70 21.84 4.15
N HIS A 110 -2.89 21.23 4.11
CA HIS A 110 -3.99 21.53 4.99
C HIS A 110 -4.15 20.44 6.06
N ALA A 111 -4.49 20.87 7.27
CA ALA A 111 -4.90 19.95 8.33
C ALA A 111 -6.37 19.57 8.11
N TRP A 112 -6.62 18.27 7.95
CA TRP A 112 -7.97 17.70 7.86
C TRP A 112 -8.27 16.95 9.13
N THR A 113 -9.47 17.10 9.66
CA THR A 113 -9.95 16.22 10.73
C THR A 113 -10.49 14.94 10.10
N PHE A 114 -9.99 13.79 10.55
CA PHE A 114 -10.45 12.48 10.09
C PHE A 114 -11.29 11.83 11.17
N GLU A 115 -12.56 11.61 10.88
CA GLU A 115 -13.47 10.87 11.74
C GLU A 115 -13.77 9.51 11.10
N PRO A 116 -13.14 8.42 11.60
CA PRO A 116 -13.32 7.11 10.99
C PRO A 116 -14.72 6.56 11.33
N ASN A 117 -15.46 6.19 10.29
CA ASN A 117 -16.69 5.41 10.49
C ASN A 117 -16.31 3.93 10.66
N LEU A 118 -16.04 3.55 11.89
CA LEU A 118 -15.62 2.19 12.23
C LEU A 118 -16.83 1.25 12.33
N PRO A 119 -16.72 0.03 11.81
CA PRO A 119 -17.74 -0.99 12.03
C PRO A 119 -17.84 -1.32 13.54
N PRO A 120 -19.04 -1.64 14.05
CA PRO A 120 -19.22 -2.05 15.43
C PRO A 120 -18.33 -3.26 15.79
N ARG A 121 -17.91 -3.34 17.05
CA ARG A 121 -17.17 -4.51 17.53
C ARG A 121 -17.99 -5.78 17.33
N GLY A 122 -17.37 -6.84 16.81
CA GLY A 122 -18.03 -8.10 16.47
C GLY A 122 -18.81 -8.07 15.16
N SER A 123 -18.68 -7.00 14.38
CA SER A 123 -19.29 -6.92 13.05
C SER A 123 -18.60 -7.88 12.07
N GLU A 124 -19.39 -8.60 11.27
CA GLU A 124 -18.93 -9.49 10.20
C GLU A 124 -18.58 -8.73 8.91
N VAL A 125 -18.50 -7.40 8.96
CA VAL A 125 -18.24 -6.56 7.76
C VAL A 125 -16.93 -6.95 7.09
N LEU A 126 -15.86 -7.16 7.88
CA LEU A 126 -14.55 -7.54 7.35
C LEU A 126 -14.61 -8.86 6.58
N GLU A 127 -15.20 -9.89 7.19
CA GLU A 127 -15.32 -11.23 6.59
C GLU A 127 -16.17 -11.17 5.31
N ARG A 128 -17.25 -10.42 5.33
CA ARG A 128 -18.12 -10.22 4.17
C ARG A 128 -17.40 -9.52 3.03
N VAL A 129 -16.64 -8.46 3.33
CA VAL A 129 -15.87 -7.73 2.31
C VAL A 129 -14.77 -8.61 1.72
N LEU A 130 -13.99 -9.29 2.56
CA LEU A 130 -12.94 -10.20 2.09
C LEU A 130 -13.51 -11.38 1.29
N GLY A 131 -14.67 -11.91 1.69
CA GLY A 131 -15.38 -12.93 0.94
C GLY A 131 -15.78 -12.46 -0.46
N ARG A 132 -16.32 -11.25 -0.58
CA ARG A 132 -16.67 -10.66 -1.90
C ARG A 132 -15.44 -10.42 -2.78
N VAL A 133 -14.35 -9.95 -2.20
CA VAL A 133 -13.08 -9.78 -2.94
C VAL A 133 -12.56 -11.12 -3.45
N ALA A 134 -12.57 -12.16 -2.61
CA ALA A 134 -12.14 -13.49 -2.99
C ALA A 134 -13.03 -14.11 -4.09
N GLU A 135 -14.33 -13.85 -4.06
CA GLU A 135 -15.27 -14.30 -5.08
C GLU A 135 -15.05 -13.57 -6.42
N ALA A 136 -14.92 -12.24 -6.39
CA ALA A 136 -14.61 -11.45 -7.57
C ALA A 136 -13.31 -11.89 -8.26
N ARG A 137 -12.27 -12.23 -7.48
CA ARG A 137 -11.01 -12.76 -8.05
C ARG A 137 -11.18 -14.11 -8.72
N ARG A 138 -12.07 -14.97 -8.24
CA ARG A 138 -12.36 -16.26 -8.87
C ARG A 138 -13.08 -16.12 -10.19
N THR A 139 -14.00 -15.16 -10.30
CA THR A 139 -14.76 -14.90 -11.52
C THR A 139 -13.98 -14.14 -12.59
N THR A 140 -12.91 -13.42 -12.20
CA THR A 140 -12.08 -12.62 -13.13
C THR A 140 -10.88 -13.42 -13.67
N ARG A 141 -10.62 -14.60 -13.13
CA ARG A 141 -9.54 -15.48 -13.60
C ARG A 141 -10.04 -16.28 -14.81
N PRO A 142 -9.47 -16.04 -16.02
CA PRO A 142 -9.84 -16.79 -17.22
C PRO A 142 -9.49 -18.27 -17.10
#